data_0bfe41bb565e7a864ce7bc22cee7ac36
#
_entry.id   0bfe41bb565e7a864ce7bc22cee7ac36
#
_cell.length_a   1.000
_cell.length_b   1.000
_cell.length_c   1.000
_cell.angle_alpha   90.00
_cell.angle_beta   90.00
_cell.angle_gamma   90.00
#
_symmetry.space_group_name_H-M   'P 1'
#
loop_
_entity.id
_entity.type
_entity.pdbx_description
1 polymer ?
#
loop_
_entity_poly.entity_id
_entity_poly.type
_entity_poly.pdbx_seq_one_letter_code
_entity_poly.pdbx_strand_id
1 'polypeptide(L)'
;MTLTATRPAVQNRSAVGRRRRHGRRWPLYTLLAVISLLTLGPFAAMLIVALSPRGEPTVPAQWPDSLTFDNITQVLNASGFAEWTLNSLVYSGVSVAVILLTASMAGYAFAKKRFPGRDAMLWTFLATMMVPFQATLIPLYVLVSDLDGVDTFWGLIVPTLANSQAVFLMRQFILGLPDELFDAAKVDGASELRVYWTIVVPLTKPILATLGVFVFLWHWNDFLWPLVISQSDATRTLTVGLTVLKTEELQWSMLMSSAAVSAVPCLVVFFLLQRYLVNSIAMTGLK
;
A
#
# COMPACT_ATOMS: atom_id res chain seq x y z
N MET A 1 -60.86 44.15 -39.76
CA MET A 1 -59.51 44.45 -39.23
C MET A 1 -58.92 43.12 -38.75
N THR A 2 -58.20 42.43 -39.63
CA THR A 2 -57.63 41.10 -39.42
C THR A 2 -56.14 41.24 -39.10
N LEU A 3 -55.73 40.98 -37.84
CA LEU A 3 -54.32 40.97 -37.41
C LEU A 3 -53.73 39.61 -37.70
N THR A 4 -52.83 39.58 -38.69
CA THR A 4 -52.02 38.45 -39.08
C THR A 4 -50.80 38.39 -38.13
N ALA A 5 -50.76 37.37 -37.24
CA ALA A 5 -49.62 37.10 -36.37
C ALA A 5 -48.52 36.35 -37.16
N THR A 6 -47.45 37.02 -37.42
CA THR A 6 -46.23 36.42 -37.98
C THR A 6 -45.48 35.61 -36.91
N ARG A 7 -45.37 34.27 -37.11
CA ARG A 7 -44.51 33.37 -36.30
C ARG A 7 -43.05 33.65 -36.62
N PRO A 8 -42.19 33.80 -35.60
CA PRO A 8 -40.75 33.87 -35.84
C PRO A 8 -40.19 32.50 -36.27
N ALA A 9 -39.38 32.52 -37.32
CA ALA A 9 -38.69 31.37 -37.86
C ALA A 9 -37.72 30.77 -36.81
N VAL A 10 -37.90 29.49 -36.51
CA VAL A 10 -36.96 28.67 -35.71
C VAL A 10 -35.66 28.52 -36.50
N GLN A 11 -34.63 29.26 -36.13
CA GLN A 11 -33.28 29.10 -36.65
C GLN A 11 -32.77 27.70 -36.25
N ASN A 12 -32.69 26.84 -37.24
CA ASN A 12 -32.08 25.53 -37.17
C ASN A 12 -30.55 25.72 -36.91
N ARG A 13 -30.16 25.69 -35.64
CA ARG A 13 -28.73 25.66 -35.26
C ARG A 13 -28.17 24.35 -35.72
N SER A 14 -27.59 24.40 -36.93
CA SER A 14 -26.73 23.34 -37.50
C SER A 14 -25.83 22.76 -36.44
N ALA A 15 -26.00 21.47 -36.18
CA ALA A 15 -25.13 20.65 -35.36
C ALA A 15 -23.74 20.74 -35.91
N VAL A 16 -22.92 21.57 -35.26
CA VAL A 16 -21.46 21.57 -35.46
C VAL A 16 -20.98 20.22 -34.96
N GLY A 17 -20.90 19.30 -35.92
CA GLY A 17 -20.32 17.99 -35.71
C GLY A 17 -18.93 18.15 -35.11
N ARG A 18 -18.79 17.90 -33.79
CA ARG A 18 -17.50 17.65 -33.13
C ARG A 18 -16.89 16.44 -33.80
N ARG A 19 -16.21 16.65 -34.94
CA ARG A 19 -15.24 15.70 -35.48
C ARG A 19 -14.25 15.43 -34.34
N ARG A 20 -14.49 14.34 -33.58
CA ARG A 20 -13.48 13.76 -32.72
C ARG A 20 -12.27 13.50 -33.59
N ARG A 21 -11.28 14.41 -33.55
CA ARG A 21 -9.95 14.16 -34.11
C ARG A 21 -9.44 12.91 -33.39
N HIS A 22 -9.56 11.78 -34.04
CA HIS A 22 -8.75 10.60 -33.75
C HIS A 22 -7.30 10.96 -34.11
N GLY A 23 -6.75 11.94 -33.39
CA GLY A 23 -5.36 12.30 -33.50
C GLY A 23 -4.57 11.05 -33.24
N ARG A 24 -3.68 10.79 -34.15
CA ARG A 24 -2.72 9.70 -34.20
C ARG A 24 -2.10 9.52 -32.79
N ARG A 25 -2.64 8.57 -32.00
CA ARG A 25 -2.20 8.30 -30.60
C ARG A 25 -0.89 7.51 -30.52
N TRP A 26 -0.25 7.30 -31.67
CA TRP A 26 1.01 6.60 -31.81
C TRP A 26 2.12 7.13 -30.89
N PRO A 27 2.41 8.44 -30.81
CA PRO A 27 3.47 8.93 -29.95
C PRO A 27 3.17 8.65 -28.47
N LEU A 28 1.89 8.69 -28.07
CA LEU A 28 1.49 8.35 -26.72
C LEU A 28 1.73 6.86 -26.41
N TYR A 29 1.35 5.96 -27.33
CA TYR A 29 1.58 4.53 -27.15
C TYR A 29 3.07 4.17 -27.17
N THR A 30 3.86 4.82 -28.03
CA THR A 30 5.33 4.65 -28.05
C THR A 30 5.95 5.11 -26.74
N LEU A 31 5.55 6.29 -26.23
CA LEU A 31 6.02 6.79 -24.94
C LEU A 31 5.65 5.83 -23.80
N LEU A 32 4.41 5.37 -23.75
CA LEU A 32 3.96 4.41 -22.75
C LEU A 32 4.72 3.08 -22.84
N ALA A 33 4.97 2.59 -24.04
CA ALA A 33 5.75 1.36 -24.24
C ALA A 33 7.20 1.51 -23.76
N VAL A 34 7.85 2.63 -24.07
CA VAL A 34 9.21 2.92 -23.60
C VAL A 34 9.25 3.01 -22.08
N ILE A 35 8.33 3.75 -21.46
CA ILE A 35 8.25 3.83 -20.00
C ILE A 35 8.01 2.45 -19.39
N SER A 36 7.10 1.65 -19.97
CA SER A 36 6.83 0.30 -19.48
C SER A 36 8.06 -0.61 -19.57
N LEU A 37 8.79 -0.56 -20.68
CA LEU A 37 10.03 -1.33 -20.86
C LEU A 37 11.11 -0.91 -19.87
N LEU A 38 11.30 0.39 -19.66
CA LEU A 38 12.25 0.91 -18.68
C LEU A 38 11.88 0.49 -17.26
N THR A 39 10.59 0.48 -16.93
CA THR A 39 10.10 0.10 -15.60
C THR A 39 10.19 -1.41 -15.37
N LEU A 40 9.85 -2.22 -16.37
CA LEU A 40 9.86 -3.68 -16.26
C LEU A 40 11.25 -4.29 -16.46
N GLY A 41 12.16 -3.57 -17.13
CA GLY A 41 13.52 -4.04 -17.43
C GLY A 41 14.28 -4.59 -16.22
N PRO A 42 14.39 -3.84 -15.11
CA PRO A 42 15.07 -4.33 -13.91
C PRO A 42 14.45 -5.61 -13.32
N PHE A 43 13.12 -5.73 -13.36
CA PHE A 43 12.42 -6.95 -12.89
C PHE A 43 12.67 -8.14 -13.80
N ALA A 44 12.69 -7.90 -15.12
CA ALA A 44 13.04 -8.94 -16.07
C ALA A 44 14.51 -9.39 -15.87
N ALA A 45 15.43 -8.46 -15.69
CA ALA A 45 16.83 -8.77 -15.39
C ALA A 45 16.95 -9.57 -14.09
N MET A 46 16.24 -9.18 -13.03
CA MET A 46 16.18 -9.91 -11.75
C MET A 46 15.73 -11.36 -11.98
N LEU A 47 14.66 -11.59 -12.74
CA LEU A 47 14.15 -12.93 -13.02
C LEU A 47 15.12 -13.75 -13.87
N ILE A 48 15.78 -13.15 -14.87
CA ILE A 48 16.78 -13.84 -15.68
C ILE A 48 17.94 -14.30 -14.81
N VAL A 49 18.49 -13.42 -13.96
CA VAL A 49 19.58 -13.77 -13.06
C VAL A 49 19.14 -14.80 -12.01
N ALA A 50 17.90 -14.70 -11.50
CA ALA A 50 17.35 -15.68 -10.56
C ALA A 50 17.26 -17.09 -11.15
N LEU A 51 17.03 -17.18 -12.45
CA LEU A 51 16.90 -18.43 -13.20
C LEU A 51 18.23 -18.87 -13.87
N SER A 52 19.31 -18.11 -13.73
CA SER A 52 20.62 -18.46 -14.30
C SER A 52 21.35 -19.50 -13.44
N PRO A 53 22.10 -20.43 -14.05
CA PRO A 53 22.96 -21.35 -13.31
C PRO A 53 23.96 -20.62 -12.41
N ARG A 54 24.44 -21.31 -11.37
CA ARG A 54 25.43 -20.75 -10.44
C ARG A 54 26.76 -20.57 -11.13
N GLY A 55 27.44 -19.46 -10.81
CA GLY A 55 28.76 -19.16 -11.35
C GLY A 55 28.77 -18.47 -12.72
N GLU A 56 27.61 -18.25 -13.32
CA GLU A 56 27.52 -17.42 -14.52
C GLU A 56 27.67 -15.91 -14.21
N PRO A 57 28.15 -15.11 -15.19
CA PRO A 57 28.34 -13.67 -14.97
C PRO A 57 27.00 -12.98 -14.60
N THR A 58 27.07 -12.16 -13.60
CA THR A 58 25.95 -11.64 -12.81
C THR A 58 25.22 -10.46 -13.39
N VAL A 59 25.70 -9.93 -14.49
CA VAL A 59 25.03 -8.85 -15.23
C VAL A 59 24.61 -9.41 -16.58
N PRO A 60 23.36 -9.22 -17.03
CA PRO A 60 22.89 -9.81 -18.28
C PRO A 60 23.49 -9.09 -19.50
N ALA A 61 24.83 -9.14 -19.62
CA ALA A 61 25.52 -8.80 -20.85
C ALA A 61 25.34 -9.93 -21.91
N GLN A 62 25.00 -11.12 -21.43
CA GLN A 62 24.71 -12.30 -22.26
C GLN A 62 23.54 -13.06 -21.66
N TRP A 63 22.70 -13.65 -22.50
CA TRP A 63 21.67 -14.57 -22.07
C TRP A 63 22.32 -15.80 -21.43
N PRO A 64 21.74 -16.35 -20.33
CA PRO A 64 22.27 -17.58 -19.75
C PRO A 64 22.16 -18.74 -20.73
N ASP A 65 23.14 -19.65 -20.73
CA ASP A 65 23.17 -20.82 -21.59
C ASP A 65 21.99 -21.77 -21.30
N SER A 66 21.50 -21.77 -20.07
CA SER A 66 20.33 -22.55 -19.67
C SER A 66 19.55 -21.81 -18.57
N LEU A 67 18.27 -22.14 -18.41
CA LEU A 67 17.45 -21.66 -17.30
C LEU A 67 17.24 -22.79 -16.29
N THR A 68 17.42 -22.48 -15.01
CA THR A 68 17.21 -23.43 -13.92
C THR A 68 16.34 -22.84 -12.82
N PHE A 69 15.59 -23.68 -12.13
CA PHE A 69 14.84 -23.32 -10.93
C PHE A 69 15.59 -23.68 -9.63
N ASP A 70 16.83 -24.16 -9.70
CA ASP A 70 17.58 -24.65 -8.56
C ASP A 70 17.78 -23.58 -7.49
N ASN A 71 18.03 -22.33 -7.88
CA ASN A 71 18.19 -21.23 -6.94
C ASN A 71 16.87 -20.94 -6.20
N ILE A 72 15.75 -20.94 -6.93
CA ILE A 72 14.41 -20.73 -6.34
C ILE A 72 14.07 -21.87 -5.38
N THR A 73 14.28 -23.13 -5.81
CA THR A 73 14.01 -24.29 -4.96
C THR A 73 14.89 -24.31 -3.71
N GLN A 74 16.13 -23.87 -3.81
CA GLN A 74 17.01 -23.74 -2.66
C GLN A 74 16.52 -22.67 -1.68
N VAL A 75 16.06 -21.51 -2.16
CA VAL A 75 15.45 -20.47 -1.32
C VAL A 75 14.21 -21.01 -0.60
N LEU A 76 13.32 -21.68 -1.32
CA LEU A 76 12.08 -22.25 -0.76
C LEU A 76 12.35 -23.35 0.26
N ASN A 77 13.42 -24.14 0.08
CA ASN A 77 13.82 -25.24 0.98
C ASN A 77 14.82 -24.78 2.05
N ALA A 78 15.18 -23.50 2.10
CA ALA A 78 16.08 -22.99 3.12
C ALA A 78 15.46 -23.20 4.51
N SER A 79 16.32 -23.56 5.48
CA SER A 79 15.92 -23.64 6.88
C SER A 79 15.38 -22.29 7.36
N GLY A 80 14.18 -22.27 7.92
CA GLY A 80 13.51 -21.07 8.40
C GLY A 80 12.66 -20.33 7.36
N PHE A 81 12.73 -20.64 6.05
CA PHE A 81 11.98 -19.89 5.02
C PHE A 81 10.46 -19.85 5.28
N ALA A 82 9.86 -21.00 5.62
CA ALA A 82 8.43 -21.09 5.90
C ALA A 82 8.06 -20.30 7.17
N GLU A 83 8.89 -20.37 8.20
CA GLU A 83 8.70 -19.65 9.46
C GLU A 83 8.83 -18.13 9.25
N TRP A 84 9.88 -17.67 8.57
CA TRP A 84 10.05 -16.24 8.23
C TRP A 84 8.92 -15.69 7.38
N THR A 85 8.41 -16.50 6.43
CA THR A 85 7.26 -16.12 5.60
C THR A 85 6.00 -15.97 6.45
N LEU A 86 5.75 -16.91 7.36
CA LEU A 86 4.62 -16.86 8.29
C LEU A 86 4.74 -15.66 9.24
N ASN A 87 5.93 -15.41 9.78
CA ASN A 87 6.20 -14.25 10.64
C ASN A 87 5.91 -12.93 9.92
N SER A 88 6.33 -12.81 8.64
CA SER A 88 6.02 -11.64 7.82
C SER A 88 4.53 -11.49 7.55
N LEU A 89 3.81 -12.59 7.31
CA LEU A 89 2.36 -12.58 7.13
C LEU A 89 1.64 -12.14 8.41
N VAL A 90 2.07 -12.65 9.57
CA VAL A 90 1.52 -12.26 10.88
C VAL A 90 1.81 -10.78 11.14
N TYR A 91 3.07 -10.35 10.99
CA TYR A 91 3.47 -8.96 11.17
C TYR A 91 2.65 -8.01 10.29
N SER A 92 2.61 -8.27 8.99
CA SER A 92 1.88 -7.42 8.05
C SER A 92 0.37 -7.51 8.22
N GLY A 93 -0.18 -8.71 8.39
CA GLY A 93 -1.62 -8.93 8.50
C GLY A 93 -2.23 -8.33 9.76
N VAL A 94 -1.59 -8.54 10.92
CA VAL A 94 -2.04 -7.96 12.20
C VAL A 94 -1.91 -6.44 12.15
N SER A 95 -0.78 -5.92 11.65
CA SER A 95 -0.58 -4.47 11.51
C SER A 95 -1.63 -3.83 10.61
N VAL A 96 -1.95 -4.44 9.46
CA VAL A 96 -3.03 -3.97 8.58
C VAL A 96 -4.36 -3.92 9.33
N ALA A 97 -4.76 -5.01 9.99
CA ALA A 97 -6.05 -5.09 10.67
C ALA A 97 -6.18 -4.01 11.76
N VAL A 98 -5.16 -3.87 12.59
CA VAL A 98 -5.18 -2.91 13.71
C VAL A 98 -5.06 -1.46 13.23
N ILE A 99 -4.16 -1.17 12.28
CA ILE A 99 -3.99 0.19 11.74
C ILE A 99 -5.26 0.65 11.02
N LEU A 100 -5.89 -0.19 10.19
CA LEU A 100 -7.12 0.20 9.48
C LEU A 100 -8.25 0.47 10.45
N LEU A 101 -8.40 -0.36 11.49
CA LEU A 101 -9.41 -0.16 12.52
C LEU A 101 -9.17 1.16 13.28
N THR A 102 -7.98 1.32 13.84
CA THR A 102 -7.65 2.50 14.66
C THR A 102 -7.64 3.80 13.84
N ALA A 103 -7.07 3.77 12.62
CA ALA A 103 -7.04 4.93 11.74
C ALA A 103 -8.44 5.33 11.24
N SER A 104 -9.33 4.37 10.96
CA SER A 104 -10.70 4.69 10.54
C SER A 104 -11.52 5.26 11.70
N MET A 105 -11.38 4.73 12.90
CA MET A 105 -12.03 5.28 14.11
C MET A 105 -11.52 6.69 14.44
N ALA A 106 -10.21 6.88 14.47
CA ALA A 106 -9.58 8.18 14.70
C ALA A 106 -9.93 9.18 13.59
N GLY A 107 -9.85 8.76 12.33
CA GLY A 107 -10.25 9.56 11.18
C GLY A 107 -11.71 10.03 11.26
N TYR A 108 -12.63 9.15 11.67
CA TYR A 108 -14.03 9.50 11.90
C TYR A 108 -14.19 10.52 13.03
N ALA A 109 -13.51 10.29 14.16
CA ALA A 109 -13.55 11.22 15.30
C ALA A 109 -13.03 12.61 14.91
N PHE A 110 -11.88 12.69 14.24
CA PHE A 110 -11.30 13.96 13.79
C PHE A 110 -12.07 14.64 12.66
N ALA A 111 -12.83 13.89 11.85
CA ALA A 111 -13.60 14.45 10.73
C ALA A 111 -14.97 14.98 11.16
N LYS A 112 -15.72 14.21 11.96
CA LYS A 112 -17.16 14.44 12.19
C LYS A 112 -17.50 14.75 13.66
N LYS A 113 -16.55 14.63 14.60
CA LYS A 113 -16.82 14.91 16.00
C LYS A 113 -16.18 16.22 16.46
N ARG A 114 -16.84 16.83 17.45
CA ARG A 114 -16.33 18.03 18.14
C ARG A 114 -16.04 17.65 19.59
N PHE A 115 -14.78 17.75 19.98
CA PHE A 115 -14.33 17.50 21.34
C PHE A 115 -13.18 18.47 21.69
N PRO A 116 -12.99 18.78 22.98
CA PRO A 116 -11.93 19.68 23.42
C PRO A 116 -10.56 19.10 23.06
N GLY A 117 -9.67 19.93 22.55
CA GLY A 117 -8.31 19.51 22.15
C GLY A 117 -8.20 18.82 20.78
N ARG A 118 -9.31 18.61 20.02
CA ARG A 118 -9.30 17.94 18.72
C ARG A 118 -8.22 18.46 17.78
N ASP A 119 -8.16 19.76 17.61
CA ASP A 119 -7.25 20.38 16.64
C ASP A 119 -5.79 20.30 17.13
N ALA A 120 -5.54 20.45 18.42
CA ALA A 120 -4.21 20.24 18.99
C ALA A 120 -3.73 18.79 18.81
N MET A 121 -4.57 17.80 19.11
CA MET A 121 -4.26 16.40 18.87
C MET A 121 -3.98 16.12 17.38
N LEU A 122 -4.80 16.67 16.47
CA LEU A 122 -4.58 16.52 15.04
C LEU A 122 -3.22 17.09 14.61
N TRP A 123 -2.87 18.29 15.08
CA TRP A 123 -1.57 18.90 14.78
C TRP A 123 -0.42 18.07 15.37
N THR A 124 -0.58 17.48 16.53
CA THR A 124 0.41 16.53 17.09
C THR A 124 0.61 15.33 16.17
N PHE A 125 -0.49 14.70 15.71
CA PHE A 125 -0.40 13.61 14.71
C PHE A 125 0.33 14.04 13.44
N LEU A 126 0.03 15.22 12.91
CA LEU A 126 0.71 15.74 11.72
C LEU A 126 2.19 16.01 11.98
N ALA A 127 2.53 16.54 13.15
CA ALA A 127 3.92 16.78 13.55
C ALA A 127 4.74 15.48 13.63
N THR A 128 4.14 14.37 14.11
CA THR A 128 4.85 13.08 14.14
C THR A 128 5.23 12.57 12.76
N MET A 129 4.48 12.94 11.69
CA MET A 129 4.84 12.57 10.32
C MET A 129 6.13 13.24 9.82
N MET A 130 6.55 14.34 10.44
CA MET A 130 7.78 15.05 10.09
C MET A 130 9.02 14.41 10.72
N VAL A 131 8.85 13.54 11.71
CA VAL A 131 9.95 12.85 12.37
C VAL A 131 10.30 11.60 11.57
N PRO A 132 11.51 11.49 11.00
CA PRO A 132 11.92 10.29 10.28
C PRO A 132 12.03 9.10 11.26
N PHE A 133 11.50 7.95 10.86
CA PHE A 133 11.51 6.73 11.68
C PHE A 133 12.94 6.35 12.12
N GLN A 134 13.93 6.55 11.26
CA GLN A 134 15.33 6.26 11.55
C GLN A 134 15.88 7.03 12.76
N ALA A 135 15.38 8.25 13.00
CA ALA A 135 15.79 9.05 14.15
C ALA A 135 15.21 8.51 15.47
N THR A 136 14.07 7.83 15.40
CA THR A 136 13.40 7.24 16.58
C THR A 136 13.79 5.79 16.81
N LEU A 137 14.51 5.15 15.90
CA LEU A 137 14.84 3.72 15.93
C LEU A 137 15.54 3.29 17.22
N ILE A 138 16.62 4.00 17.59
CA ILE A 138 17.41 3.65 18.80
C ILE A 138 16.63 3.90 20.09
N PRO A 139 16.00 5.08 20.32
CA PRO A 139 15.15 5.29 21.49
C PRO A 139 14.01 4.28 21.60
N LEU A 140 13.40 3.92 20.47
CA LEU A 140 12.31 2.95 20.42
C LEU A 140 12.79 1.54 20.79
N TYR A 141 13.95 1.14 20.28
CA TYR A 141 14.57 -0.13 20.64
C TYR A 141 14.87 -0.21 22.15
N VAL A 142 15.46 0.84 22.73
CA VAL A 142 15.73 0.89 24.18
C VAL A 142 14.43 0.74 24.96
N LEU A 143 13.38 1.49 24.62
CA LEU A 143 12.08 1.39 25.27
C LEU A 143 11.48 -0.02 25.20
N VAL A 144 11.53 -0.64 24.02
CA VAL A 144 11.00 -2.01 23.83
C VAL A 144 11.86 -3.03 24.57
N SER A 145 13.19 -2.83 24.61
CA SER A 145 14.11 -3.67 25.37
C SER A 145 13.87 -3.60 26.88
N ASP A 146 13.66 -2.39 27.43
CA ASP A 146 13.37 -2.20 28.84
C ASP A 146 12.02 -2.83 29.27
N LEU A 147 11.16 -3.11 28.30
CA LEU A 147 9.86 -3.77 28.49
C LEU A 147 9.89 -5.26 28.10
N ASP A 148 11.06 -5.88 27.97
CA ASP A 148 11.25 -7.28 27.57
C ASP A 148 10.60 -7.65 26.23
N GLY A 149 10.57 -6.68 25.29
CA GLY A 149 9.91 -6.86 23.99
C GLY A 149 10.83 -7.36 22.87
N VAL A 150 12.14 -7.41 23.10
CA VAL A 150 13.10 -7.89 22.11
C VAL A 150 12.80 -9.38 21.83
N ASP A 151 12.86 -9.74 20.55
CA ASP A 151 12.57 -11.07 20.04
C ASP A 151 11.17 -11.61 20.38
N THR A 152 10.18 -10.70 20.40
CA THR A 152 8.77 -11.04 20.61
C THR A 152 7.88 -10.44 19.51
N PHE A 153 6.73 -11.06 19.24
CA PHE A 153 5.76 -10.50 18.29
C PHE A 153 5.16 -9.17 18.76
N TRP A 154 4.99 -8.95 20.06
CA TRP A 154 4.48 -7.67 20.52
C TRP A 154 5.51 -6.54 20.31
N GLY A 155 6.79 -6.81 20.56
CA GLY A 155 7.86 -5.86 20.29
C GLY A 155 8.04 -5.57 18.80
N LEU A 156 7.77 -6.56 17.94
CA LEU A 156 7.79 -6.39 16.49
C LEU A 156 6.60 -5.55 16.00
N ILE A 157 5.38 -5.80 16.50
CA ILE A 157 4.13 -5.27 15.94
C ILE A 157 3.73 -3.95 16.61
N VAL A 158 3.63 -3.90 17.95
CA VAL A 158 2.99 -2.80 18.67
C VAL A 158 3.62 -1.42 18.38
N PRO A 159 4.95 -1.27 18.33
CA PRO A 159 5.57 0.03 18.05
C PRO A 159 5.23 0.61 16.67
N THR A 160 4.88 -0.24 15.70
CA THR A 160 4.60 0.16 14.32
C THR A 160 3.11 0.48 14.06
N LEU A 161 2.23 0.24 15.04
CA LEU A 161 0.78 0.42 14.89
C LEU A 161 0.34 1.90 14.87
N ALA A 162 1.14 2.81 15.42
CA ALA A 162 0.83 4.24 15.43
C ALA A 162 1.08 4.87 14.06
N ASN A 163 0.10 4.81 13.16
CA ASN A 163 0.21 5.26 11.78
C ASN A 163 -0.54 6.58 11.53
N SER A 164 0.15 7.70 11.71
CA SER A 164 -0.41 9.05 11.54
C SER A 164 -0.85 9.31 10.09
N GLN A 165 -0.17 8.74 9.09
CA GLN A 165 -0.53 8.90 7.68
C GLN A 165 -1.89 8.26 7.38
N ALA A 166 -2.14 7.06 7.92
CA ALA A 166 -3.42 6.38 7.76
C ALA A 166 -4.56 7.16 8.42
N VAL A 167 -4.35 7.70 9.63
CA VAL A 167 -5.32 8.56 10.32
C VAL A 167 -5.64 9.81 9.49
N PHE A 168 -4.62 10.47 8.99
CA PHE A 168 -4.79 11.67 8.15
C PHE A 168 -5.57 11.37 6.87
N LEU A 169 -5.21 10.33 6.13
CA LEU A 169 -5.89 9.95 4.89
C LEU A 169 -7.35 9.54 5.13
N MET A 170 -7.61 8.77 6.20
CA MET A 170 -8.98 8.42 6.59
C MET A 170 -9.80 9.67 6.93
N ARG A 171 -9.24 10.59 7.70
CA ARG A 171 -9.91 11.86 8.03
C ARG A 171 -10.23 12.66 6.76
N GLN A 172 -9.29 12.82 5.83
CA GLN A 172 -9.52 13.57 4.59
C GLN A 172 -10.62 12.96 3.75
N PHE A 173 -10.68 11.65 3.66
CA PHE A 173 -11.75 10.96 2.95
C PHE A 173 -13.11 11.15 3.61
N ILE A 174 -13.19 10.97 4.95
CA ILE A 174 -14.43 11.07 5.72
C ILE A 174 -14.97 12.51 5.74
N LEU A 175 -14.09 13.53 5.69
CA LEU A 175 -14.51 14.93 5.54
C LEU A 175 -15.30 15.17 4.25
N GLY A 176 -15.02 14.44 3.18
CA GLY A 176 -15.74 14.52 1.92
C GLY A 176 -17.11 13.83 1.91
N LEU A 177 -17.48 13.12 2.98
CA LEU A 177 -18.81 12.50 3.06
C LEU A 177 -19.85 13.55 3.48
N PRO A 178 -21.07 13.51 2.88
CA PRO A 178 -22.15 14.44 3.21
C PRO A 178 -22.53 14.40 4.70
N ASP A 179 -22.70 15.57 5.32
CA ASP A 179 -23.05 15.66 6.76
C ASP A 179 -24.51 15.22 7.00
N GLU A 180 -25.36 15.31 6.00
CA GLU A 180 -26.76 14.90 6.04
C GLU A 180 -26.94 13.42 6.42
N LEU A 181 -26.00 12.57 6.02
CA LEU A 181 -26.01 11.14 6.41
C LEU A 181 -25.85 10.95 7.92
N PHE A 182 -25.01 11.75 8.53
CA PHE A 182 -24.74 11.70 9.97
C PHE A 182 -25.87 12.35 10.78
N ASP A 183 -26.45 13.41 10.26
CA ASP A 183 -27.59 14.09 10.90
C ASP A 183 -28.87 13.24 10.84
N ALA A 184 -29.17 12.58 9.72
CA ALA A 184 -30.24 11.61 9.64
C ALA A 184 -30.11 10.48 10.67
N ALA A 185 -28.89 9.90 10.77
CA ALA A 185 -28.63 8.84 11.74
C ALA A 185 -28.82 9.30 13.21
N LYS A 186 -28.50 10.57 13.53
CA LYS A 186 -28.76 11.14 14.86
C LYS A 186 -30.26 11.28 15.13
N VAL A 187 -31.04 11.74 14.15
CA VAL A 187 -32.51 11.85 14.26
C VAL A 187 -33.13 10.47 14.49
N ASP A 188 -32.59 9.43 13.83
CA ASP A 188 -33.00 8.03 14.03
C ASP A 188 -32.52 7.42 15.36
N GLY A 189 -31.80 8.19 16.21
CA GLY A 189 -31.31 7.74 17.51
C GLY A 189 -30.20 6.72 17.44
N ALA A 190 -29.47 6.64 16.31
CA ALA A 190 -28.37 5.70 16.16
C ALA A 190 -27.19 6.05 17.08
N SER A 191 -26.68 5.07 17.81
CA SER A 191 -25.46 5.22 18.61
C SER A 191 -24.23 5.46 17.73
N GLU A 192 -23.18 6.08 18.27
CA GLU A 192 -21.93 6.39 17.55
C GLU A 192 -21.27 5.14 16.95
N LEU A 193 -21.24 4.03 17.68
CA LEU A 193 -20.72 2.77 17.19
C LEU A 193 -21.58 2.22 16.04
N ARG A 194 -22.90 2.40 16.12
CA ARG A 194 -23.78 2.00 15.03
C ARG A 194 -23.53 2.83 13.78
N VAL A 195 -23.42 4.16 13.91
CA VAL A 195 -23.05 5.05 12.79
C VAL A 195 -21.71 4.64 12.17
N TYR A 196 -20.72 4.37 13.01
CA TYR A 196 -19.40 3.92 12.53
C TYR A 196 -19.49 2.65 11.68
N TRP A 197 -20.12 1.59 12.18
CA TRP A 197 -20.18 0.31 11.47
C TRP A 197 -21.14 0.29 10.28
N THR A 198 -22.27 1.05 10.34
CA THR A 198 -23.31 1.01 9.31
C THR A 198 -23.16 2.08 8.24
N ILE A 199 -22.48 3.20 8.54
CA ILE A 199 -22.31 4.32 7.61
C ILE A 199 -20.84 4.50 7.24
N VAL A 200 -19.96 4.73 8.25
CA VAL A 200 -18.57 5.09 8.00
C VAL A 200 -17.84 3.96 7.32
N VAL A 201 -17.79 2.77 7.91
CA VAL A 201 -17.03 1.62 7.38
C VAL A 201 -17.48 1.24 5.96
N PRO A 202 -18.78 1.10 5.65
CA PRO A 202 -19.23 0.79 4.30
C PRO A 202 -18.86 1.85 3.25
N LEU A 203 -19.00 3.13 3.58
CA LEU A 203 -18.66 4.22 2.67
C LEU A 203 -17.16 4.42 2.48
N THR A 204 -16.36 4.04 3.46
CA THR A 204 -14.90 4.15 3.41
C THR A 204 -14.21 2.90 2.86
N LYS A 205 -14.92 1.85 2.46
CA LYS A 205 -14.33 0.62 1.88
C LYS A 205 -13.27 0.87 0.81
N PRO A 206 -13.46 1.79 -0.16
CA PRO A 206 -12.46 2.02 -1.20
C PRO A 206 -11.12 2.53 -0.63
N ILE A 207 -11.18 3.50 0.29
CA ILE A 207 -9.96 4.05 0.92
C ILE A 207 -9.34 3.05 1.89
N LEU A 208 -10.15 2.29 2.64
CA LEU A 208 -9.65 1.22 3.52
C LEU A 208 -8.90 0.15 2.73
N ALA A 209 -9.43 -0.27 1.58
CA ALA A 209 -8.73 -1.23 0.72
C ALA A 209 -7.40 -0.66 0.19
N THR A 210 -7.39 0.61 -0.23
CA THR A 210 -6.19 1.30 -0.68
C THR A 210 -5.13 1.39 0.43
N LEU A 211 -5.52 1.84 1.62
CA LEU A 211 -4.64 1.91 2.78
C LEU A 211 -4.15 0.52 3.19
N GLY A 212 -5.01 -0.50 3.13
CA GLY A 212 -4.63 -1.88 3.43
C GLY A 212 -3.50 -2.38 2.55
N VAL A 213 -3.52 -2.07 1.24
CA VAL A 213 -2.40 -2.39 0.34
C VAL A 213 -1.12 -1.67 0.77
N PHE A 214 -1.18 -0.36 1.02
CA PHE A 214 0.02 0.40 1.38
C PHE A 214 0.60 -0.04 2.73
N VAL A 215 -0.24 -0.25 3.74
CA VAL A 215 0.19 -0.72 5.05
C VAL A 215 0.79 -2.12 4.96
N PHE A 216 0.17 -3.02 4.16
CA PHE A 216 0.71 -4.35 3.93
C PHE A 216 2.09 -4.27 3.27
N LEU A 217 2.21 -3.55 2.16
CA LEU A 217 3.47 -3.42 1.43
C LEU A 217 4.57 -2.80 2.31
N TRP A 218 4.23 -1.85 3.15
CA TRP A 218 5.20 -1.24 4.05
C TRP A 218 5.71 -2.26 5.07
N HIS A 219 4.84 -2.97 5.78
CA HIS A 219 5.26 -3.95 6.78
C HIS A 219 5.92 -5.19 6.15
N TRP A 220 5.43 -5.62 4.99
CA TRP A 220 6.03 -6.75 4.27
C TRP A 220 7.47 -6.48 3.84
N ASN A 221 7.76 -5.25 3.38
CA ASN A 221 9.09 -4.83 2.94
C ASN A 221 9.91 -4.18 4.05
N ASP A 222 9.37 -4.10 5.28
CA ASP A 222 10.11 -3.53 6.40
C ASP A 222 11.34 -4.39 6.70
N PHE A 223 12.46 -3.71 6.85
CA PHE A 223 13.74 -4.34 7.11
C PHE A 223 14.37 -3.84 8.40
N LEU A 224 14.35 -2.52 8.61
CA LEU A 224 15.15 -1.90 9.68
C LEU A 224 14.64 -2.27 11.08
N TRP A 225 13.33 -2.19 11.30
CA TRP A 225 12.77 -2.52 12.61
C TRP A 225 12.87 -4.02 12.91
N PRO A 226 12.43 -4.92 12.02
CA PRO A 226 12.64 -6.36 12.23
C PRO A 226 14.10 -6.75 12.41
N LEU A 227 15.04 -6.11 11.73
CA LEU A 227 16.48 -6.42 11.85
C LEU A 227 17.02 -6.21 13.26
N VAL A 228 16.54 -5.16 13.96
CA VAL A 228 17.04 -4.83 15.31
C VAL A 228 16.27 -5.54 16.41
N ILE A 229 14.98 -5.87 16.17
CA ILE A 229 14.12 -6.43 17.21
C ILE A 229 14.06 -7.96 17.20
N SER A 230 14.17 -8.60 16.01
CA SER A 230 14.08 -10.06 15.85
C SER A 230 15.47 -10.69 15.90
N GLN A 231 15.78 -11.37 16.99
CA GLN A 231 17.11 -11.97 17.21
C GLN A 231 17.15 -13.46 16.87
N SER A 232 15.99 -14.14 16.87
CA SER A 232 15.85 -15.56 16.54
C SER A 232 14.95 -15.79 15.34
N ASP A 233 14.94 -17.01 14.81
CA ASP A 233 14.05 -17.40 13.70
C ASP A 233 12.58 -17.33 14.11
N ALA A 234 12.26 -17.47 15.38
CA ALA A 234 10.89 -17.44 15.91
C ALA A 234 10.14 -16.12 15.60
N THR A 235 10.86 -15.01 15.46
CA THR A 235 10.28 -13.68 15.16
C THR A 235 10.80 -13.06 13.87
N ARG A 236 11.85 -13.66 13.29
CA ARG A 236 12.51 -13.12 12.09
C ARG A 236 11.55 -13.04 10.92
N THR A 237 11.48 -11.88 10.27
CA THR A 237 10.70 -11.69 9.05
C THR A 237 11.43 -12.23 7.82
N LEU A 238 10.69 -12.50 6.75
CA LEU A 238 11.24 -12.99 5.49
C LEU A 238 12.33 -12.08 4.95
N THR A 239 12.11 -10.77 4.95
CA THR A 239 13.05 -9.76 4.45
C THR A 239 14.40 -9.84 5.18
N VAL A 240 14.38 -10.00 6.51
CA VAL A 240 15.59 -10.18 7.32
C VAL A 240 16.18 -11.57 7.11
N GLY A 241 15.36 -12.63 7.15
CA GLY A 241 15.79 -14.02 6.98
C GLY A 241 16.53 -14.27 5.67
N LEU A 242 16.03 -13.70 4.57
CA LEU A 242 16.69 -13.81 3.27
C LEU A 242 18.06 -13.11 3.22
N THR A 243 18.36 -12.16 4.12
CA THR A 243 19.70 -11.58 4.20
C THR A 243 20.69 -12.47 4.94
N VAL A 244 20.23 -13.33 5.83
CA VAL A 244 21.08 -14.30 6.56
C VAL A 244 21.56 -15.41 5.61
N LEU A 245 20.77 -15.78 4.59
CA LEU A 245 21.19 -16.78 3.59
C LEU A 245 22.39 -16.36 2.73
N LYS A 246 22.82 -15.10 2.83
CA LYS A 246 23.93 -14.54 2.03
C LYS A 246 25.33 -14.93 2.53
N THR A 247 25.47 -15.67 3.61
CA THR A 247 26.67 -15.60 4.46
C THR A 247 27.93 -16.29 3.92
N GLU A 248 27.88 -17.17 2.90
CA GLU A 248 29.10 -17.92 2.56
C GLU A 248 29.63 -17.75 1.12
N GLU A 249 28.82 -17.41 0.14
CA GLU A 249 29.27 -17.00 -1.19
C GLU A 249 28.23 -16.07 -1.81
N LEU A 250 28.58 -14.82 -2.07
CA LEU A 250 27.73 -13.80 -2.72
C LEU A 250 27.38 -14.22 -4.16
N GLN A 251 26.47 -15.17 -4.32
CA GLN A 251 25.93 -15.52 -5.60
C GLN A 251 24.75 -14.61 -5.92
N TRP A 252 24.91 -13.77 -6.92
CA TRP A 252 23.88 -12.86 -7.38
C TRP A 252 22.57 -13.59 -7.76
N SER A 253 22.69 -14.80 -8.31
CA SER A 253 21.53 -15.65 -8.65
C SER A 253 20.68 -15.98 -7.43
N MET A 254 21.33 -16.29 -6.29
CA MET A 254 20.64 -16.56 -5.01
C MET A 254 19.97 -15.31 -4.47
N LEU A 255 20.65 -14.16 -4.53
CA LEU A 255 20.09 -12.87 -4.10
C LEU A 255 18.88 -12.49 -4.94
N MET A 256 18.96 -12.61 -6.26
CA MET A 256 17.86 -12.29 -7.17
C MET A 256 16.70 -13.28 -7.03
N SER A 257 16.98 -14.56 -6.77
CA SER A 257 15.95 -15.56 -6.46
C SER A 257 15.23 -15.23 -5.15
N SER A 258 15.95 -14.84 -4.11
CA SER A 258 15.37 -14.41 -2.84
C SER A 258 14.47 -13.18 -3.00
N ALA A 259 14.92 -12.19 -3.77
CA ALA A 259 14.13 -11.01 -4.10
C ALA A 259 12.87 -11.36 -4.91
N ALA A 260 13.01 -12.25 -5.92
CA ALA A 260 11.88 -12.69 -6.73
C ALA A 260 10.82 -13.43 -5.90
N VAL A 261 11.23 -14.34 -5.03
CA VAL A 261 10.32 -15.08 -4.14
C VAL A 261 9.64 -14.13 -3.14
N SER A 262 10.39 -13.18 -2.55
CA SER A 262 9.83 -12.19 -1.62
C SER A 262 8.82 -11.25 -2.29
N ALA A 263 8.92 -11.01 -3.59
CA ALA A 263 7.99 -10.17 -4.33
C ALA A 263 6.62 -10.84 -4.56
N VAL A 264 6.54 -12.18 -4.53
CA VAL A 264 5.31 -12.92 -4.87
C VAL A 264 4.12 -12.52 -4.00
N PRO A 265 4.19 -12.47 -2.66
CA PRO A 265 3.06 -12.06 -1.83
C PRO A 265 2.62 -10.61 -2.09
N CYS A 266 3.56 -9.70 -2.36
CA CYS A 266 3.24 -8.32 -2.74
C CYS A 266 2.42 -8.28 -4.03
N LEU A 267 2.81 -9.05 -5.04
CA LEU A 267 2.09 -9.15 -6.31
C LEU A 267 0.70 -9.76 -6.10
N VAL A 268 0.58 -10.80 -5.29
CA VAL A 268 -0.71 -11.42 -4.97
C VAL A 268 -1.65 -10.41 -4.33
N VAL A 269 -1.20 -9.71 -3.29
CA VAL A 269 -2.01 -8.67 -2.61
C VAL A 269 -2.39 -7.56 -3.59
N PHE A 270 -1.44 -7.11 -4.42
CA PHE A 270 -1.71 -6.09 -5.44
C PHE A 270 -2.77 -6.55 -6.44
N PHE A 271 -2.65 -7.75 -7.03
CA PHE A 271 -3.62 -8.26 -8.01
C PHE A 271 -5.01 -8.49 -7.41
N LEU A 272 -5.11 -8.89 -6.16
CA LEU A 272 -6.38 -9.05 -5.47
C LEU A 272 -7.09 -7.71 -5.22
N LEU A 273 -6.33 -6.66 -4.93
CA LEU A 273 -6.86 -5.37 -4.48
C LEU A 273 -6.75 -4.24 -5.51
N GLN A 274 -6.10 -4.44 -6.68
CA GLN A 274 -5.90 -3.41 -7.73
C GLN A 274 -7.19 -2.72 -8.18
N ARG A 275 -8.33 -3.45 -8.23
CA ARG A 275 -9.63 -2.87 -8.60
C ARG A 275 -10.07 -1.73 -7.67
N TYR A 276 -9.69 -1.80 -6.39
CA TYR A 276 -10.01 -0.75 -5.42
C TYR A 276 -9.08 0.46 -5.57
N LEU A 277 -7.80 0.22 -5.90
CA LEU A 277 -6.81 1.27 -6.18
C LEU A 277 -7.24 2.14 -7.37
N VAL A 278 -7.63 1.51 -8.48
CA VAL A 278 -8.05 2.21 -9.70
C VAL A 278 -9.31 3.04 -9.45
N ASN A 279 -10.29 2.49 -8.72
CA ASN A 279 -11.55 3.19 -8.44
C ASN A 279 -11.35 4.42 -7.51
N SER A 280 -10.43 4.35 -6.55
CA SER A 280 -10.16 5.48 -5.66
C SER A 280 -9.54 6.67 -6.39
N ILE A 281 -8.65 6.43 -7.38
CA ILE A 281 -8.04 7.47 -8.20
C ILE A 281 -9.07 8.09 -9.16
N ALA A 282 -9.97 7.29 -9.72
CA ALA A 282 -11.01 7.78 -10.62
C ALA A 282 -12.00 8.74 -9.94
N MET A 283 -12.30 8.53 -8.66
CA MET A 283 -13.21 9.40 -7.90
C MET A 283 -12.58 10.75 -7.52
N THR A 284 -11.27 10.83 -7.39
CA THR A 284 -10.55 12.09 -7.12
C THR A 284 -10.33 12.95 -8.36
N GLY A 285 -10.42 12.37 -9.55
CA GLY A 285 -10.20 13.06 -10.84
C GLY A 285 -11.45 13.67 -11.50
N LEU A 286 -12.62 13.56 -10.89
CA LEU A 286 -13.91 14.05 -11.43
C LEU A 286 -14.44 15.29 -10.67
N LYS A 287 -13.55 16.15 -10.19
CA LYS A 287 -13.92 17.50 -9.73
C LYS A 287 -13.62 18.55 -10.77
#